data_67e8805c36c6eb8a63d90975a064a346
#
_entry.id   67e8805c36c6eb8a63d90975a064a346
#
_cell.length_a   1.000
_cell.length_b   1.000
_cell.length_c   1.000
_cell.angle_alpha   90.00
_cell.angle_beta   90.00
_cell.angle_gamma   90.00
#
_symmetry.space_group_name_H-M   'P 1'
#
loop_
_entity.id
_entity.type
_entity.pdbx_description
1 polymer ?
#
loop_
_entity_poly.entity_id
_entity_poly.type
_entity_poly.pdbx_seq_one_letter_code
_entity_poly.pdbx_strand_id
1 'polypeptide(L)'
;MGADRPKQYLTLGGKTILARTLDKLQQLNPARLVVAISPEDPYFDATLYPGVERVDGGNTRVDSVLAGLERLDLREQDWVMVHDAVRPCVSIADVRRLLEGIADDPIGGLLAVPVMDTLKRVQKGRVRETLDRSELWLAQTPQVFRFGPLVEALQSLPGATDEANAIEAMGHKPHIVLGRSDNLKITVHEDLALAAFILAREGT
;
A
#
# COMPACT_ATOMS: atom_id res chain seq x y z
N MET A 1 -13.09 14.22 -0.02
CA MET A 1 -14.33 13.62 0.47
C MET A 1 -14.82 14.47 1.64
N GLY A 2 -16.02 15.05 1.62
CA GLY A 2 -16.58 15.86 2.71
C GLY A 2 -17.23 14.99 3.81
N ALA A 3 -16.54 13.97 4.29
CA ALA A 3 -17.04 13.11 5.35
C ALA A 3 -16.57 13.62 6.71
N ASP A 4 -17.41 13.48 7.76
CA ASP A 4 -17.15 13.93 9.15
C ASP A 4 -15.96 13.19 9.81
N ARG A 5 -15.36 12.22 9.13
CA ARG A 5 -14.24 11.39 9.62
C ARG A 5 -13.26 11.01 8.52
N PRO A 6 -11.99 10.66 8.85
CA PRO A 6 -11.00 10.18 7.90
C PRO A 6 -11.48 8.93 7.17
N LYS A 7 -11.14 8.81 5.88
CA LYS A 7 -11.69 7.79 4.97
C LYS A 7 -11.46 6.34 5.43
N GLN A 8 -10.34 6.05 6.10
CA GLN A 8 -10.05 4.72 6.62
C GLN A 8 -11.05 4.22 7.66
N TYR A 9 -11.83 5.12 8.28
CA TYR A 9 -12.89 4.79 9.24
C TYR A 9 -14.30 4.79 8.64
N LEU A 10 -14.44 5.04 7.34
CA LEU A 10 -15.72 4.86 6.66
C LEU A 10 -16.10 3.39 6.66
N THR A 11 -17.40 3.13 6.82
CA THR A 11 -17.95 1.77 6.90
C THR A 11 -18.12 1.19 5.50
N LEU A 12 -17.65 -0.04 5.34
CA LEU A 12 -17.72 -0.82 4.12
C LEU A 12 -18.24 -2.23 4.47
N GLY A 13 -19.52 -2.49 4.23
CA GLY A 13 -20.16 -3.77 4.56
C GLY A 13 -20.02 -4.15 6.04
N GLY A 14 -20.39 -3.25 6.97
CA GLY A 14 -20.42 -3.50 8.42
C GLY A 14 -19.09 -3.36 9.17
N LYS A 15 -17.95 -3.22 8.47
CA LYS A 15 -16.63 -2.97 9.07
C LYS A 15 -16.01 -1.70 8.49
N THR A 16 -15.10 -1.06 9.20
CA THR A 16 -14.32 0.06 8.63
C THR A 16 -13.38 -0.43 7.53
N ILE A 17 -13.00 0.47 6.61
CA ILE A 17 -12.00 0.17 5.57
C ILE A 17 -10.72 -0.34 6.21
N LEU A 18 -10.24 0.33 7.27
CA LEU A 18 -9.05 -0.07 8.02
C LEU A 18 -9.18 -1.50 8.57
N ALA A 19 -10.32 -1.81 9.23
CA ALA A 19 -10.55 -3.14 9.78
C ALA A 19 -10.49 -4.22 8.69
N ARG A 20 -11.09 -3.97 7.52
CA ARG A 20 -11.05 -4.92 6.40
C ARG A 20 -9.63 -5.12 5.87
N THR A 21 -8.85 -4.04 5.75
CA THR A 21 -7.46 -4.13 5.32
C THR A 21 -6.62 -4.93 6.32
N LEU A 22 -6.77 -4.65 7.63
CA LEU A 22 -6.06 -5.38 8.68
C LEU A 22 -6.47 -6.85 8.73
N ASP A 23 -7.76 -7.17 8.64
CA ASP A 23 -8.28 -8.56 8.56
C ASP A 23 -7.64 -9.34 7.40
N LYS A 24 -7.43 -8.68 6.25
CA LYS A 24 -6.74 -9.30 5.10
C LYS A 24 -5.27 -9.58 5.42
N LEU A 25 -4.56 -8.58 5.93
CA LEU A 25 -3.13 -8.73 6.23
C LEU A 25 -2.87 -9.77 7.32
N GLN A 26 -3.73 -9.89 8.32
CA GLN A 26 -3.64 -10.92 9.36
C GLN A 26 -3.72 -12.36 8.80
N GLN A 27 -4.41 -12.58 7.68
CA GLN A 27 -4.47 -13.90 7.02
C GLN A 27 -3.12 -14.37 6.46
N LEU A 28 -2.14 -13.48 6.34
CA LEU A 28 -0.77 -13.81 5.95
C LEU A 28 0.07 -14.33 7.13
N ASN A 29 -0.46 -14.28 8.35
CA ASN A 29 0.24 -14.59 9.60
C ASN A 29 1.59 -13.86 9.71
N PRO A 30 1.61 -12.52 9.60
CA PRO A 30 2.86 -11.77 9.73
C PRO A 30 3.42 -11.93 11.14
N ALA A 31 4.75 -11.94 11.27
CA ALA A 31 5.41 -11.96 12.58
C ALA A 31 5.01 -10.74 13.43
N ARG A 32 4.86 -9.60 12.79
CA ARG A 32 4.36 -8.36 13.41
C ARG A 32 3.52 -7.58 12.41
N LEU A 33 2.50 -6.89 12.89
CA LEU A 33 1.63 -6.01 12.11
C LEU A 33 1.53 -4.65 12.81
N VAL A 34 2.05 -3.62 12.17
CA VAL A 34 2.09 -2.25 12.70
C VAL A 34 1.21 -1.35 11.84
N VAL A 35 0.48 -0.46 12.48
CA VAL A 35 -0.29 0.60 11.82
C VAL A 35 0.18 1.97 12.29
N ALA A 36 0.55 2.83 11.33
CA ALA A 36 0.88 4.22 11.60
C ALA A 36 -0.39 5.08 11.55
N ILE A 37 -0.71 5.72 12.67
CA ILE A 37 -1.93 6.53 12.86
C ILE A 37 -1.49 7.93 13.32
N SER A 38 -2.17 8.98 12.86
CA SER A 38 -1.90 10.34 13.35
C SER A 38 -1.95 10.38 14.88
N PRO A 39 -1.01 11.06 15.55
CA PRO A 39 -1.03 11.21 17.01
C PRO A 39 -2.36 11.77 17.55
N GLU A 40 -2.97 12.67 16.77
CA GLU A 40 -4.22 13.34 17.12
C GLU A 40 -5.49 12.60 16.64
N ASP A 41 -5.35 11.37 16.11
CA ASP A 41 -6.48 10.60 15.58
C ASP A 41 -7.37 10.09 16.72
N PRO A 42 -8.64 10.57 16.83
CA PRO A 42 -9.54 10.19 17.91
C PRO A 42 -10.35 8.92 17.59
N TYR A 43 -10.20 8.33 16.40
CA TYR A 43 -11.05 7.25 15.91
C TYR A 43 -10.41 5.87 16.04
N PHE A 44 -9.09 5.80 16.24
CA PHE A 44 -8.41 4.52 16.37
C PHE A 44 -8.60 3.92 17.77
N ASP A 45 -9.30 2.81 17.83
CA ASP A 45 -9.46 2.02 19.04
C ASP A 45 -8.68 0.70 18.91
N ALA A 46 -7.55 0.60 19.62
CA ALA A 46 -6.68 -0.58 19.58
C ALA A 46 -7.38 -1.88 20.01
N THR A 47 -8.43 -1.79 20.83
CA THR A 47 -9.18 -2.97 21.29
C THR A 47 -9.91 -3.69 20.16
N LEU A 48 -10.20 -2.99 19.06
CA LEU A 48 -10.85 -3.53 17.88
C LEU A 48 -9.88 -4.30 16.96
N TYR A 49 -8.56 -4.19 17.20
CA TYR A 49 -7.52 -4.73 16.31
C TYR A 49 -6.50 -5.56 17.11
N PRO A 50 -6.90 -6.71 17.68
CA PRO A 50 -5.98 -7.54 18.46
C PRO A 50 -4.81 -8.01 17.59
N GLY A 51 -3.59 -7.93 18.15
CA GLY A 51 -2.36 -8.30 17.45
C GLY A 51 -1.83 -7.23 16.47
N VAL A 52 -2.45 -6.04 16.41
CA VAL A 52 -1.97 -4.90 15.63
C VAL A 52 -1.33 -3.88 16.58
N GLU A 53 -0.09 -3.51 16.30
CA GLU A 53 0.62 -2.49 17.05
C GLU A 53 0.37 -1.11 16.43
N ARG A 54 0.00 -0.12 17.25
CA ARG A 54 -0.09 1.28 16.81
C ARG A 54 1.26 1.97 17.00
N VAL A 55 1.62 2.81 16.02
CA VAL A 55 2.65 3.84 16.16
C VAL A 55 2.08 5.19 15.74
N ASP A 56 2.67 6.26 16.25
CA ASP A 56 2.33 7.59 15.79
C ASP A 56 2.98 7.83 14.42
N GLY A 57 2.15 8.18 13.44
CA GLY A 57 2.60 8.56 12.11
C GLY A 57 3.24 9.95 12.11
N GLY A 58 4.08 10.21 11.11
CA GLY A 58 4.73 11.49 10.92
C GLY A 58 3.95 12.46 10.02
N ASN A 59 4.60 13.55 9.66
CA ASN A 59 4.00 14.62 8.84
C ASN A 59 3.78 14.21 7.38
N THR A 60 4.59 13.28 6.89
CA THR A 60 4.49 12.77 5.52
C THR A 60 4.18 11.27 5.53
N ARG A 61 3.89 10.72 4.33
CA ARG A 61 3.74 9.28 4.16
C ARG A 61 5.06 8.55 4.48
N VAL A 62 6.19 9.09 4.03
CA VAL A 62 7.52 8.53 4.29
C VAL A 62 7.81 8.50 5.78
N ASP A 63 7.57 9.62 6.50
CA ASP A 63 7.78 9.67 7.97
C ASP A 63 6.92 8.64 8.69
N SER A 64 5.68 8.44 8.25
CA SER A 64 4.78 7.45 8.85
C SER A 64 5.25 6.01 8.61
N VAL A 65 5.80 5.72 7.42
CA VAL A 65 6.38 4.41 7.12
C VAL A 65 7.65 4.19 7.96
N LEU A 66 8.54 5.17 8.03
CA LEU A 66 9.75 5.09 8.85
C LEU A 66 9.41 4.87 10.33
N ALA A 67 8.43 5.58 10.89
CA ALA A 67 7.97 5.35 12.26
C ALA A 67 7.48 3.90 12.48
N GLY A 68 6.78 3.33 11.49
CA GLY A 68 6.38 1.93 11.49
C GLY A 68 7.58 0.98 11.46
N LEU A 69 8.58 1.27 10.63
CA LEU A 69 9.80 0.47 10.51
C LEU A 69 10.66 0.51 11.77
N GLU A 70 10.82 1.67 12.40
CA GLU A 70 11.55 1.83 13.66
C GLU A 70 10.93 1.02 14.81
N ARG A 71 9.62 0.81 14.77
CA ARG A 71 8.93 -0.03 15.76
C ARG A 71 9.27 -1.51 15.64
N LEU A 72 9.66 -1.95 14.45
CA LEU A 72 10.00 -3.32 14.14
C LEU A 72 11.48 -3.56 14.48
N ASP A 73 11.75 -4.54 15.34
CA ASP A 73 13.13 -4.97 15.64
C ASP A 73 13.55 -6.01 14.59
N LEU A 74 14.06 -5.54 13.45
CA LEU A 74 14.36 -6.36 12.28
C LEU A 74 15.83 -6.29 11.90
N ARG A 75 16.30 -7.37 11.25
CA ARG A 75 17.62 -7.41 10.63
C ARG A 75 17.53 -6.86 9.20
N GLU A 76 18.64 -6.40 8.66
CA GLU A 76 18.72 -5.81 7.32
C GLU A 76 18.10 -6.69 6.22
N GLN A 77 18.22 -8.01 6.33
CA GLN A 77 17.72 -8.98 5.35
C GLN A 77 16.27 -9.42 5.59
N ASP A 78 15.62 -9.01 6.66
CA ASP A 78 14.23 -9.40 6.92
C ASP A 78 13.29 -8.70 5.93
N TRP A 79 12.18 -9.36 5.58
CA TRP A 79 11.19 -8.82 4.67
C TRP A 79 10.22 -7.88 5.38
N VAL A 80 9.99 -6.73 4.78
CA VAL A 80 8.96 -5.78 5.20
C VAL A 80 7.96 -5.59 4.09
N MET A 81 6.68 -5.61 4.46
CA MET A 81 5.57 -5.33 3.58
C MET A 81 4.92 -4.00 3.98
N VAL A 82 4.87 -3.05 3.06
CA VAL A 82 4.14 -1.79 3.23
C VAL A 82 2.85 -1.85 2.42
N HIS A 83 1.73 -1.54 3.08
CA HIS A 83 0.42 -1.59 2.45
C HIS A 83 -0.45 -0.39 2.83
N ASP A 84 -1.14 0.17 1.84
CA ASP A 84 -2.07 1.27 2.06
C ASP A 84 -3.29 0.81 2.88
N ALA A 85 -3.57 1.47 4.01
CA ALA A 85 -4.73 1.19 4.87
C ALA A 85 -6.09 1.27 4.14
N VAL A 86 -6.12 1.90 2.97
CA VAL A 86 -7.32 2.12 2.17
C VAL A 86 -7.39 1.25 0.90
N ARG A 87 -6.69 0.09 0.90
CA ARG A 87 -6.81 -0.96 -0.13
C ARG A 87 -7.37 -2.26 0.46
N PRO A 88 -8.64 -2.28 0.87
CA PRO A 88 -9.23 -3.45 1.53
C PRO A 88 -9.46 -4.65 0.60
N CYS A 89 -9.36 -4.45 -0.72
CA CYS A 89 -9.64 -5.46 -1.73
C CYS A 89 -8.40 -6.23 -2.19
N VAL A 90 -7.27 -6.11 -1.46
CA VAL A 90 -6.07 -6.87 -1.80
C VAL A 90 -6.33 -8.38 -1.72
N SER A 91 -5.93 -9.12 -2.75
CA SER A 91 -6.05 -10.58 -2.78
C SER A 91 -4.86 -11.22 -2.06
N ILE A 92 -5.14 -12.12 -1.13
CA ILE A 92 -4.09 -12.88 -0.41
C ILE A 92 -3.29 -13.76 -1.39
N ALA A 93 -3.93 -14.29 -2.44
CA ALA A 93 -3.24 -15.04 -3.48
C ALA A 93 -2.23 -14.18 -4.25
N ASP A 94 -2.57 -12.91 -4.52
CA ASP A 94 -1.65 -11.98 -5.19
C ASP A 94 -0.46 -11.64 -4.30
N VAL A 95 -0.70 -11.42 -3.01
CA VAL A 95 0.39 -11.18 -2.04
C VAL A 95 1.32 -12.39 -1.96
N ARG A 96 0.78 -13.61 -1.92
CA ARG A 96 1.61 -14.82 -1.92
C ARG A 96 2.46 -14.93 -3.19
N ARG A 97 1.87 -14.66 -4.37
CA ARG A 97 2.63 -14.63 -5.63
C ARG A 97 3.74 -13.58 -5.61
N LEU A 98 3.48 -12.40 -5.00
CA LEU A 98 4.53 -11.38 -4.83
C LEU A 98 5.66 -11.94 -3.96
N LEU A 99 5.36 -12.51 -2.80
CA LEU A 99 6.36 -13.07 -1.89
C LEU A 99 7.17 -14.21 -2.54
N GLU A 100 6.50 -15.08 -3.29
CA GLU A 100 7.15 -16.17 -4.06
C GLU A 100 8.05 -15.60 -5.17
N GLY A 101 7.55 -14.58 -5.91
CA GLY A 101 8.28 -13.97 -7.02
C GLY A 101 9.54 -13.21 -6.61
N ILE A 102 9.63 -12.77 -5.35
CA ILE A 102 10.79 -12.04 -4.82
C ILE A 102 11.63 -12.85 -3.82
N ALA A 103 11.32 -14.13 -3.61
CA ALA A 103 11.94 -14.93 -2.54
C ALA A 103 13.48 -14.87 -2.58
N ASP A 104 14.06 -14.96 -3.78
CA ASP A 104 15.51 -14.94 -4.01
C ASP A 104 16.03 -13.55 -4.44
N ASP A 105 15.15 -12.53 -4.49
CA ASP A 105 15.54 -11.17 -4.86
C ASP A 105 16.28 -10.47 -3.70
N PRO A 106 17.41 -9.81 -3.96
CA PRO A 106 18.17 -9.12 -2.91
C PRO A 106 17.49 -7.83 -2.40
N ILE A 107 16.53 -7.28 -3.15
CA ILE A 107 15.90 -5.98 -2.86
C ILE A 107 14.42 -6.15 -2.55
N GLY A 108 13.65 -6.71 -3.50
CA GLY A 108 12.22 -6.88 -3.39
C GLY A 108 11.42 -6.38 -4.57
N GLY A 109 10.12 -6.18 -4.37
CA GLY A 109 9.22 -5.79 -5.45
C GLY A 109 7.84 -5.37 -5.00
N LEU A 110 6.96 -5.20 -5.98
CA LEU A 110 5.60 -4.68 -5.77
C LEU A 110 4.57 -5.35 -6.67
N LEU A 111 3.32 -5.25 -6.27
CA LEU A 111 2.20 -5.49 -7.18
C LEU A 111 2.01 -4.29 -8.10
N ALA A 112 1.76 -4.55 -9.37
CA ALA A 112 1.40 -3.52 -10.33
C ALA A 112 0.48 -4.10 -11.42
N VAL A 113 -0.24 -3.22 -12.13
CA VAL A 113 -1.04 -3.61 -13.30
C VAL A 113 -0.65 -2.75 -14.51
N PRO A 114 -0.64 -3.31 -15.73
CA PRO A 114 -0.32 -2.53 -16.92
C PRO A 114 -1.40 -1.48 -17.16
N VAL A 115 -0.99 -0.35 -17.74
CA VAL A 115 -1.94 0.70 -18.15
C VAL A 115 -2.73 0.23 -19.36
N MET A 116 -4.06 0.16 -19.23
CA MET A 116 -4.95 -0.29 -20.30
C MET A 116 -5.51 0.84 -21.15
N ASP A 117 -5.70 2.03 -20.55
CA ASP A 117 -6.25 3.19 -21.24
C ASP A 117 -5.20 4.00 -21.99
N THR A 118 -5.64 4.79 -22.98
CA THR A 118 -4.77 5.72 -23.69
C THR A 118 -4.36 6.88 -22.77
N LEU A 119 -3.06 7.01 -22.52
CA LEU A 119 -2.52 8.10 -21.70
C LEU A 119 -2.25 9.36 -22.53
N LYS A 120 -2.68 10.50 -21.99
CA LYS A 120 -2.42 11.83 -22.55
C LYS A 120 -1.58 12.65 -21.59
N ARG A 121 -0.47 13.19 -22.07
CA ARG A 121 0.21 14.26 -21.36
C ARG A 121 -0.53 15.56 -21.61
N VAL A 122 -0.94 16.24 -20.53
CA VAL A 122 -1.74 17.47 -20.60
C VAL A 122 -0.95 18.64 -20.02
N GLN A 123 -1.01 19.79 -20.69
CA GLN A 123 -0.45 21.04 -20.20
C GLN A 123 -1.47 22.17 -20.39
N LYS A 124 -1.77 22.93 -19.34
CA LYS A 124 -2.75 24.02 -19.34
C LYS A 124 -4.12 23.62 -19.93
N GLY A 125 -4.61 22.44 -19.56
CA GLY A 125 -5.92 21.91 -20.01
C GLY A 125 -5.97 21.41 -21.46
N ARG A 126 -4.85 21.37 -22.19
CA ARG A 126 -4.76 20.90 -23.56
C ARG A 126 -3.87 19.66 -23.67
N VAL A 127 -4.27 18.71 -24.51
CA VAL A 127 -3.43 17.54 -24.82
C VAL A 127 -2.15 18.00 -25.51
N ARG A 128 -1.01 17.67 -24.94
CA ARG A 128 0.31 17.90 -25.54
C ARG A 128 0.73 16.73 -26.44
N GLU A 129 0.56 15.50 -25.92
CA GLU A 129 0.93 14.28 -26.63
C GLU A 129 0.20 13.06 -26.09
N THR A 130 0.18 11.99 -26.87
CA THR A 130 -0.23 10.65 -26.43
C THR A 130 1.03 9.89 -26.04
N LEU A 131 1.06 9.32 -24.83
CA LEU A 131 2.17 8.52 -24.36
C LEU A 131 2.04 7.07 -24.83
N ASP A 132 3.15 6.45 -25.20
CA ASP A 132 3.21 5.00 -25.34
C ASP A 132 3.02 4.35 -23.96
N ARG A 133 2.09 3.44 -23.85
CA ARG A 133 1.76 2.76 -22.60
C ARG A 133 2.35 1.35 -22.48
N SER A 134 3.07 0.87 -23.49
CA SER A 134 3.55 -0.53 -23.55
C SER A 134 4.44 -0.91 -22.36
N GLU A 135 5.14 0.06 -21.78
CA GLU A 135 6.03 -0.11 -20.61
C GLU A 135 5.52 0.62 -19.37
N LEU A 136 4.26 1.12 -19.38
CA LEU A 136 3.70 1.85 -18.25
C LEU A 136 2.80 0.97 -17.41
N TRP A 137 3.06 0.98 -16.10
CA TRP A 137 2.32 0.22 -15.11
C TRP A 137 1.82 1.13 -13.98
N LEU A 138 0.69 0.77 -13.40
CA LEU A 138 0.15 1.42 -12.21
C LEU A 138 0.64 0.65 -10.98
N ALA A 139 1.53 1.28 -10.21
CA ALA A 139 2.02 0.72 -8.96
C ALA A 139 0.88 0.55 -7.95
N GLN A 140 0.88 -0.58 -7.28
CA GLN A 140 -0.05 -0.89 -6.20
C GLN A 140 0.72 -1.17 -4.92
N THR A 141 0.01 -1.32 -3.82
CA THR A 141 0.51 -1.96 -2.62
C THR A 141 -0.23 -3.28 -2.41
N PRO A 142 0.41 -4.30 -1.75
CA PRO A 142 1.65 -4.19 -1.00
C PRO A 142 2.89 -4.02 -1.88
N GLN A 143 3.87 -3.35 -1.29
CA GLN A 143 5.25 -3.28 -1.74
C GLN A 143 6.12 -3.97 -0.69
N VAL A 144 7.00 -4.86 -1.10
CA VAL A 144 7.75 -5.73 -0.19
C VAL A 144 9.23 -5.61 -0.50
N PHE A 145 10.01 -5.22 0.51
CA PHE A 145 11.44 -4.98 0.37
C PHE A 145 12.22 -5.53 1.57
N ARG A 146 13.52 -5.74 1.39
CA ARG A 146 14.44 -5.97 2.50
C ARG A 146 14.50 -4.74 3.40
N PHE A 147 14.51 -4.95 4.71
CA PHE A 147 14.43 -3.88 5.71
C PHE A 147 15.56 -2.85 5.58
N GLY A 148 16.82 -3.29 5.51
CA GLY A 148 17.97 -2.38 5.41
C GLY A 148 17.90 -1.45 4.21
N PRO A 149 17.85 -1.99 2.97
CA PRO A 149 17.69 -1.18 1.76
C PRO A 149 16.47 -0.25 1.78
N LEU A 150 15.33 -0.69 2.33
CA LEU A 150 14.12 0.14 2.41
C LEU A 150 14.30 1.34 3.33
N VAL A 151 14.87 1.14 4.52
CA VAL A 151 15.12 2.23 5.48
C VAL A 151 16.08 3.24 4.89
N GLU A 152 17.21 2.79 4.31
CA GLU A 152 18.19 3.67 3.68
C GLU A 152 17.57 4.48 2.54
N ALA A 153 16.78 3.85 1.68
CA ALA A 153 16.11 4.50 0.56
C ALA A 153 15.14 5.59 1.02
N LEU A 154 14.27 5.29 1.99
CA LEU A 154 13.29 6.24 2.50
C LEU A 154 13.94 7.43 3.22
N GLN A 155 15.02 7.19 3.97
CA GLN A 155 15.79 8.26 4.61
C GLN A 155 16.49 9.16 3.58
N SER A 156 16.95 8.59 2.46
CA SER A 156 17.62 9.33 1.38
C SER A 156 16.65 10.14 0.50
N LEU A 157 15.38 9.77 0.43
CA LEU A 157 14.37 10.44 -0.40
C LEU A 157 13.07 10.75 0.40
N PRO A 158 13.07 11.78 1.26
CA PRO A 158 11.89 12.12 2.09
C PRO A 158 10.61 12.46 1.27
N GLY A 159 10.79 12.82 0.00
CA GLY A 159 9.69 13.12 -0.94
C GLY A 159 9.25 11.93 -1.81
N ALA A 160 9.65 10.71 -1.49
CA ALA A 160 9.27 9.53 -2.25
C ALA A 160 7.74 9.38 -2.34
N THR A 161 7.25 9.04 -3.52
CA THR A 161 5.82 8.83 -3.75
C THR A 161 5.34 7.47 -3.20
N ASP A 162 6.22 6.48 -3.23
CA ASP A 162 6.04 5.15 -2.65
C ASP A 162 7.41 4.52 -2.33
N GLU A 163 7.42 3.30 -1.81
CA GLU A 163 8.64 2.60 -1.42
C GLU A 163 9.50 2.26 -2.65
N ALA A 164 8.88 1.84 -3.76
CA ALA A 164 9.58 1.52 -4.99
C ALA A 164 10.33 2.74 -5.54
N ASN A 165 9.70 3.92 -5.51
CA ASN A 165 10.35 5.18 -5.95
C ASN A 165 11.60 5.51 -5.12
N ALA A 166 11.58 5.27 -3.81
CA ALA A 166 12.76 5.47 -2.97
C ALA A 166 13.88 4.47 -3.34
N ILE A 167 13.55 3.20 -3.52
CA ILE A 167 14.48 2.13 -3.92
C ILE A 167 15.06 2.40 -5.31
N GLU A 168 14.25 2.88 -6.27
CA GLU A 168 14.69 3.27 -7.61
C GLU A 168 15.70 4.42 -7.58
N ALA A 169 15.50 5.41 -6.71
CA ALA A 169 16.40 6.55 -6.55
C ALA A 169 17.80 6.12 -6.07
N MET A 170 17.94 4.97 -5.41
CA MET A 170 19.22 4.36 -5.06
C MET A 170 19.85 3.54 -6.21
N GLY A 171 19.20 3.49 -7.38
CA GLY A 171 19.69 2.78 -8.56
C GLY A 171 19.27 1.30 -8.64
N HIS A 172 18.41 0.84 -7.72
CA HIS A 172 17.86 -0.51 -7.79
C HIS A 172 16.66 -0.59 -8.74
N LYS A 173 16.30 -1.82 -9.11
CA LYS A 173 15.17 -2.10 -10.01
C LYS A 173 14.22 -3.09 -9.32
N PRO A 174 13.19 -2.60 -8.60
CA PRO A 174 12.21 -3.45 -7.95
C PRO A 174 11.55 -4.44 -8.91
N HIS A 175 11.30 -5.67 -8.44
CA HIS A 175 10.59 -6.67 -9.21
C HIS A 175 9.10 -6.32 -9.30
N ILE A 176 8.49 -6.42 -10.50
CA ILE A 176 7.04 -6.24 -10.69
C ILE A 176 6.37 -7.60 -10.78
N VAL A 177 5.35 -7.80 -9.93
CA VAL A 177 4.45 -8.94 -10.00
C VAL A 177 3.06 -8.45 -10.40
N LEU A 178 2.45 -9.14 -11.36
CA LEU A 178 1.12 -8.76 -11.86
C LEU A 178 0.08 -8.83 -10.74
N GLY A 179 -0.47 -7.67 -10.41
CA GLY A 179 -1.59 -7.51 -9.51
C GLY A 179 -2.93 -7.60 -10.23
N ARG A 180 -3.97 -7.13 -9.57
CA ARG A 180 -5.34 -7.10 -10.11
C ARG A 180 -5.88 -5.67 -10.10
N SER A 181 -6.68 -5.31 -11.10
CA SER A 181 -7.33 -3.99 -11.18
C SER A 181 -8.34 -3.75 -10.05
N ASP A 182 -8.85 -4.83 -9.43
CA ASP A 182 -9.76 -4.75 -8.30
C ASP A 182 -9.06 -4.57 -6.93
N ASN A 183 -7.71 -4.56 -6.86
CA ASN A 183 -6.96 -4.08 -5.69
C ASN A 183 -7.03 -2.55 -5.61
N LEU A 184 -8.25 -2.06 -5.42
CA LEU A 184 -8.63 -0.67 -5.50
C LEU A 184 -8.10 0.14 -4.31
N LYS A 185 -7.49 1.31 -4.57
CA LYS A 185 -7.22 2.32 -3.55
C LYS A 185 -8.42 3.23 -3.42
N ILE A 186 -9.10 3.22 -2.28
CA ILE A 186 -10.26 4.09 -2.03
C ILE A 186 -9.76 5.52 -1.87
N THR A 187 -10.04 6.36 -2.87
CA THR A 187 -9.61 7.76 -2.93
C THR A 187 -10.77 8.73 -2.99
N VAL A 188 -11.84 8.38 -3.67
CA VAL A 188 -13.05 9.17 -3.81
C VAL A 188 -14.27 8.40 -3.29
N HIS A 189 -15.41 9.08 -3.12
CA HIS A 189 -16.60 8.46 -2.51
C HIS A 189 -17.16 7.32 -3.37
N GLU A 190 -17.08 7.46 -4.67
CA GLU A 190 -17.53 6.49 -5.65
C GLU A 190 -16.81 5.14 -5.55
N ASP A 191 -15.56 5.15 -5.08
CA ASP A 191 -14.76 3.94 -4.87
C ASP A 191 -15.37 3.01 -3.81
N LEU A 192 -16.16 3.55 -2.86
CA LEU A 192 -16.79 2.76 -1.79
C LEU A 192 -17.77 1.73 -2.36
N ALA A 193 -18.61 2.13 -3.32
CA ALA A 193 -19.58 1.22 -3.94
C ALA A 193 -18.87 0.10 -4.71
N LEU A 194 -17.81 0.44 -5.44
CA LEU A 194 -17.01 -0.54 -6.17
C LEU A 194 -16.28 -1.49 -5.22
N ALA A 195 -15.65 -0.98 -4.16
CA ALA A 195 -15.00 -1.79 -3.14
C ALA A 195 -15.99 -2.74 -2.44
N ALA A 196 -17.21 -2.25 -2.12
CA ALA A 196 -18.26 -3.08 -1.53
C ALA A 196 -18.65 -4.25 -2.46
N PHE A 197 -18.81 -3.99 -3.75
CA PHE A 197 -19.11 -5.01 -4.74
C PHE A 197 -17.99 -6.05 -4.88
N ILE A 198 -16.73 -5.61 -4.93
CA ILE A 198 -15.56 -6.51 -5.02
C ILE A 198 -15.52 -7.44 -3.81
N LEU A 199 -15.63 -6.88 -2.59
CA LEU A 199 -15.57 -7.66 -1.35
C LEU A 199 -16.73 -8.63 -1.18
N ALA A 200 -17.92 -8.29 -1.68
CA ALA A 200 -19.08 -9.20 -1.66
C ALA A 200 -18.85 -10.47 -2.51
N ARG A 201 -18.09 -10.37 -3.60
CA ARG A 201 -17.74 -11.52 -4.46
C ARG A 201 -16.68 -12.45 -3.88
N GLU A 202 -15.85 -11.96 -2.97
CA GLU A 202 -14.83 -12.79 -2.31
C GLU A 202 -15.41 -13.69 -1.22
N GLY A 203 -16.60 -13.38 -0.71
CA GLY A 203 -17.30 -14.14 0.33
C GLY A 203 -18.26 -15.22 -0.20
N THR A 204 -18.35 -15.36 -1.52
CA THR A 204 -19.09 -16.42 -2.22
C THR A 204 -18.16 -17.43 -2.84
#